data_fadb65446128a2dddb1d5cc33ccf0710
#
_entry.id   fadb65446128a2dddb1d5cc33ccf0710
#
_cell.length_a   1.000
_cell.length_b   1.000
_cell.length_c   1.000
_cell.angle_alpha   90.00
_cell.angle_beta   90.00
_cell.angle_gamma   90.00
#
_symmetry.space_group_name_H-M   'P 1'
#
loop_
_entity.id
_entity.type
_entity.pdbx_description
1 polymer ?
#
loop_
_entity_poly.entity_id
_entity_poly.type
_entity_poly.pdbx_seq_one_letter_code
_entity_poly.pdbx_strand_id
1 'polypeptide(L)'
;SEKVIPGEYECITSPEISGLIAHEAFGHGVEMDMFVKNRALGQKYMNQKVGSKLVEMHEGAIPFNDVSSYYFDDEGTLAQDTIEIKNGVLVSGVVDAISATKLGVKPTGNGRRESFQRKAYTRMTTTYFTPKNSTLPEMIASIQHGYLIDGEVSGMEDPKNWGIQCIALIGKEIKNGKLTGK
;
A
#
# COMPACT_ATOMS: atom_id res chain seq x y z
N SER A 1 -13.13 -7.05 26.97
CA SER A 1 -12.22 -7.32 25.84
C SER A 1 -11.21 -8.38 26.25
N GLU A 2 -11.03 -9.39 25.41
CA GLU A 2 -10.03 -10.44 25.59
C GLU A 2 -8.83 -10.13 24.67
N LYS A 3 -7.63 -10.57 25.05
CA LYS A 3 -6.47 -10.48 24.16
C LYS A 3 -6.55 -11.56 23.08
N VAL A 4 -6.28 -11.21 21.83
CA VAL A 4 -6.16 -12.20 20.76
C VAL A 4 -4.93 -13.08 21.01
N ILE A 5 -5.10 -14.38 20.87
CA ILE A 5 -3.98 -15.33 20.93
C ILE A 5 -3.17 -15.19 19.64
N PRO A 6 -1.84 -15.02 19.71
CA PRO A 6 -1.02 -14.95 18.50
C PRO A 6 -1.19 -16.19 17.61
N GLY A 7 -1.35 -15.99 16.31
CA GLY A 7 -1.59 -17.05 15.34
C GLY A 7 -1.81 -16.52 13.94
N GLU A 8 -2.10 -17.40 13.01
CA GLU A 8 -2.47 -17.09 11.64
C GLU A 8 -4.00 -17.09 11.52
N TYR A 9 -4.57 -16.00 11.04
CA TYR A 9 -6.01 -15.78 10.93
C TYR A 9 -6.40 -15.16 9.60
N GLU A 10 -7.58 -15.50 9.12
CA GLU A 10 -8.24 -14.73 8.06
C GLU A 10 -8.72 -13.40 8.64
N CYS A 11 -8.38 -12.30 7.97
CA CYS A 11 -8.74 -10.97 8.44
C CYS A 11 -9.45 -10.16 7.38
N ILE A 12 -10.50 -9.45 7.79
CA ILE A 12 -11.08 -8.33 7.04
C ILE A 12 -10.51 -7.07 7.68
N THR A 13 -9.91 -6.20 6.89
CA THR A 13 -9.38 -4.93 7.35
C THR A 13 -10.33 -3.80 6.99
N SER A 14 -10.50 -2.83 7.91
CA SER A 14 -11.20 -1.57 7.58
C SER A 14 -10.50 -0.83 6.45
N PRO A 15 -11.14 0.15 5.80
CA PRO A 15 -10.47 0.98 4.78
C PRO A 15 -9.19 1.63 5.28
N GLU A 16 -9.16 2.11 6.53
CA GLU A 16 -7.98 2.71 7.16
C GLU A 16 -6.82 1.71 7.26
N ILE A 17 -7.07 0.54 7.82
CA ILE A 17 -6.06 -0.53 7.93
C ILE A 17 -5.64 -1.04 6.55
N SER A 18 -6.57 -1.11 5.59
CA SER A 18 -6.24 -1.51 4.21
C SER A 18 -5.32 -0.48 3.54
N GLY A 19 -5.58 0.82 3.78
CA GLY A 19 -4.70 1.91 3.33
C GLY A 19 -3.31 1.83 3.96
N LEU A 20 -3.24 1.58 5.29
CA LEU A 20 -1.97 1.38 5.98
C LEU A 20 -1.20 0.18 5.41
N ILE A 21 -1.87 -0.95 5.15
CA ILE A 21 -1.24 -2.13 4.53
C ILE A 21 -0.73 -1.80 3.12
N ALA A 22 -1.50 -1.07 2.30
CA ALA A 22 -1.07 -0.63 0.99
C ALA A 22 0.19 0.23 1.08
N HIS A 23 0.20 1.19 2.01
CA HIS A 23 1.32 2.08 2.29
C HIS A 23 2.59 1.30 2.70
N GLU A 24 2.50 0.45 3.72
CA GLU A 24 3.67 -0.24 4.28
C GLU A 24 4.15 -1.40 3.39
N ALA A 25 3.23 -2.20 2.84
CA ALA A 25 3.62 -3.41 2.11
C ALA A 25 4.23 -3.11 0.74
N PHE A 26 3.58 -2.28 -0.05
CA PHE A 26 4.00 -2.01 -1.43
C PHE A 26 4.30 -0.54 -1.68
N GLY A 27 3.70 0.40 -0.97
CA GLY A 27 4.01 1.81 -1.12
C GLY A 27 5.50 2.07 -0.93
N HIS A 28 6.05 1.84 0.25
CA HIS A 28 7.48 1.93 0.51
C HIS A 28 8.29 0.87 -0.25
N GLY A 29 7.75 -0.31 -0.43
CA GLY A 29 8.41 -1.43 -1.12
C GLY A 29 8.70 -1.16 -2.59
N VAL A 30 8.02 -0.19 -3.21
CA VAL A 30 8.17 0.16 -4.63
C VAL A 30 8.45 1.64 -4.88
N GLU A 31 8.96 2.37 -3.90
CA GLU A 31 9.68 3.63 -4.13
C GLU A 31 10.97 3.31 -4.89
N MET A 32 10.98 3.54 -6.20
CA MET A 32 12.00 2.98 -7.11
C MET A 32 13.38 3.66 -7.00
N ASP A 33 13.53 4.75 -6.26
CA ASP A 33 14.86 5.25 -5.89
C ASP A 33 15.60 4.23 -4.99
N MET A 34 14.86 3.38 -4.27
CA MET A 34 15.42 2.26 -3.51
C MET A 34 15.88 1.11 -4.42
N PHE A 35 15.30 0.96 -5.62
CA PHE A 35 15.78 0.01 -6.64
C PHE A 35 17.17 0.42 -7.15
N VAL A 36 17.38 1.71 -7.41
CA VAL A 36 18.70 2.24 -7.80
C VAL A 36 19.77 1.92 -6.75
N LYS A 37 19.38 1.82 -5.49
CA LYS A 37 20.25 1.54 -4.35
C LYS A 37 20.34 0.06 -3.97
N ASN A 38 19.60 -0.83 -4.67
CA ASN A 38 19.42 -2.26 -4.31
C ASN A 38 18.92 -2.47 -2.86
N ARG A 39 17.98 -1.63 -2.41
CA ARG A 39 17.46 -1.62 -1.05
C ARG A 39 15.99 -2.03 -0.93
N ALA A 40 15.34 -2.41 -2.02
CA ALA A 40 13.96 -2.88 -2.01
C ALA A 40 13.82 -4.21 -2.74
N LEU A 41 13.19 -5.17 -2.07
CA LEU A 41 12.94 -6.52 -2.63
C LEU A 41 11.98 -6.46 -3.82
N GLY A 42 11.08 -5.47 -3.87
CA GLY A 42 10.13 -5.24 -4.97
C GLY A 42 10.78 -5.24 -6.36
N GLN A 43 12.03 -4.76 -6.46
CA GLN A 43 12.78 -4.81 -7.72
C GLN A 43 12.85 -6.21 -8.34
N LYS A 44 12.99 -7.25 -7.51
CA LYS A 44 13.10 -8.66 -7.98
C LYS A 44 11.76 -9.23 -8.42
N TYR A 45 10.65 -8.63 -7.99
CA TYR A 45 9.30 -9.10 -8.26
C TYR A 45 8.58 -8.29 -9.34
N MET A 46 9.27 -7.36 -9.99
CA MET A 46 8.73 -6.64 -11.14
C MET A 46 8.24 -7.63 -12.21
N ASN A 47 7.01 -7.42 -12.68
CA ASN A 47 6.28 -8.27 -13.62
C ASN A 47 5.98 -9.69 -13.10
N GLN A 48 6.03 -9.90 -11.78
CA GLN A 48 5.69 -11.18 -11.16
C GLN A 48 4.42 -11.06 -10.29
N LYS A 49 3.80 -12.21 -10.04
CA LYS A 49 2.64 -12.29 -9.16
C LYS A 49 3.07 -12.07 -7.70
N VAL A 50 2.47 -11.07 -7.06
CA VAL A 50 2.71 -10.71 -5.65
C VAL A 50 1.45 -10.79 -4.78
N GLY A 51 0.30 -11.01 -5.39
CA GLY A 51 -0.97 -11.11 -4.69
C GLY A 51 -2.02 -11.94 -5.44
N SER A 52 -3.22 -11.97 -4.89
CA SER A 52 -4.38 -12.52 -5.57
C SER A 52 -4.69 -11.72 -6.84
N LYS A 53 -5.26 -12.37 -7.86
CA LYS A 53 -5.77 -11.67 -9.08
C LYS A 53 -6.85 -10.61 -8.79
N LEU A 54 -7.40 -10.59 -7.59
CA LEU A 54 -8.35 -9.57 -7.15
C LEU A 54 -7.65 -8.27 -6.72
N VAL A 55 -6.36 -8.32 -6.42
CA VAL A 55 -5.60 -7.15 -5.94
C VAL A 55 -5.27 -6.25 -7.10
N GLU A 56 -5.66 -5.00 -6.96
CA GLU A 56 -5.26 -3.87 -7.77
C GLU A 56 -4.93 -2.71 -6.85
N MET A 57 -3.73 -2.16 -6.99
CA MET A 57 -3.21 -1.11 -6.12
C MET A 57 -2.66 0.03 -6.96
N HIS A 58 -2.94 1.23 -6.52
CA HIS A 58 -2.55 2.47 -7.18
C HIS A 58 -1.83 3.39 -6.20
N GLU A 59 -1.06 4.29 -6.76
CA GLU A 59 -0.39 5.39 -6.06
C GLU A 59 -0.43 6.65 -6.94
N GLY A 60 -0.81 7.78 -6.36
CA GLY A 60 -0.79 9.03 -7.10
C GLY A 60 -1.45 10.21 -6.40
N ALA A 61 -1.10 11.43 -6.85
CA ALA A 61 -1.57 12.68 -6.25
C ALA A 61 -2.88 13.21 -6.85
N ILE A 62 -3.42 12.59 -7.90
CA ILE A 62 -4.62 13.09 -8.60
C ILE A 62 -5.91 12.32 -8.34
N PRO A 63 -5.92 11.03 -7.90
CA PRO A 63 -7.16 10.25 -7.82
C PRO A 63 -8.19 10.82 -6.83
N PHE A 64 -7.71 11.48 -5.78
CA PHE A 64 -8.52 12.04 -4.71
C PHE A 64 -8.09 13.46 -4.39
N ASN A 65 -9.01 14.26 -3.88
CA ASN A 65 -8.71 15.59 -3.34
C ASN A 65 -8.37 15.45 -1.86
N ASP A 66 -7.17 14.99 -1.56
CA ASP A 66 -6.67 14.68 -0.22
C ASP A 66 -5.42 15.51 0.10
N VAL A 67 -4.90 15.36 1.32
CA VAL A 67 -3.76 16.13 1.85
C VAL A 67 -2.49 16.05 1.03
N SER A 68 -2.30 14.95 0.29
CA SER A 68 -1.14 14.73 -0.59
C SER A 68 -1.43 15.00 -2.06
N SER A 69 -2.53 15.68 -2.39
CA SER A 69 -2.90 16.01 -3.77
C SER A 69 -2.17 17.24 -4.27
N TYR A 70 -1.67 17.18 -5.50
CA TYR A 70 -1.04 18.29 -6.22
C TYR A 70 -1.13 18.09 -7.73
N TYR A 71 -0.86 19.14 -8.51
CA TYR A 71 -0.85 19.06 -9.99
C TYR A 71 0.48 18.59 -10.57
N PHE A 72 1.59 18.92 -9.91
CA PHE A 72 2.95 18.53 -10.28
C PHE A 72 3.80 18.42 -9.03
N ASP A 73 4.80 17.55 -9.07
CA ASP A 73 5.73 17.34 -7.98
C ASP A 73 6.80 18.46 -7.88
N ASP A 74 7.71 18.35 -6.93
CA ASP A 74 8.77 19.33 -6.70
C ASP A 74 9.86 19.34 -7.79
N GLU A 75 9.76 18.46 -8.78
CA GLU A 75 10.65 18.40 -9.97
C GLU A 75 9.93 18.88 -11.24
N GLY A 76 8.64 19.30 -11.13
CA GLY A 76 7.81 19.76 -12.23
C GLY A 76 7.19 18.64 -13.07
N THR A 77 7.24 17.40 -12.62
CA THR A 77 6.55 16.29 -13.27
C THR A 77 5.06 16.32 -12.91
N LEU A 78 4.20 16.21 -13.92
CA LEU A 78 2.75 16.16 -13.69
C LEU A 78 2.39 14.97 -12.81
N ALA A 79 1.52 15.21 -11.85
CA ALA A 79 0.93 14.18 -11.00
C ALA A 79 0.17 13.16 -11.86
N GLN A 80 0.23 11.92 -11.46
CA GLN A 80 -0.38 10.78 -12.17
C GLN A 80 -1.13 9.91 -11.18
N ASP A 81 -1.90 8.96 -11.70
CA ASP A 81 -2.41 7.79 -11.03
C ASP A 81 -1.65 6.58 -11.56
N THR A 82 -0.69 6.10 -10.78
CA THR A 82 0.21 5.02 -11.17
C THR A 82 -0.33 3.68 -10.67
N ILE A 83 -0.60 2.76 -11.58
CA ILE A 83 -0.96 1.38 -11.20
C ILE A 83 0.32 0.66 -10.79
N GLU A 84 0.42 0.27 -9.53
CA GLU A 84 1.55 -0.50 -8.99
C GLU A 84 1.30 -2.00 -9.12
N ILE A 85 0.10 -2.46 -8.71
CA ILE A 85 -0.30 -3.86 -8.85
C ILE A 85 -1.56 -3.94 -9.71
N LYS A 86 -1.50 -4.76 -10.75
CA LYS A 86 -2.63 -5.04 -11.63
C LYS A 86 -2.93 -6.54 -11.67
N ASN A 87 -4.15 -6.92 -11.28
CA ASN A 87 -4.57 -8.32 -11.21
C ASN A 87 -3.57 -9.20 -10.43
N GLY A 88 -3.04 -8.67 -9.32
CA GLY A 88 -2.07 -9.36 -8.47
C GLY A 88 -0.64 -9.40 -8.98
N VAL A 89 -0.34 -8.76 -10.10
CA VAL A 89 1.02 -8.68 -10.68
C VAL A 89 1.59 -7.28 -10.38
N LEU A 90 2.80 -7.21 -9.85
CA LEU A 90 3.54 -5.97 -9.67
C LEU A 90 4.01 -5.46 -11.03
N VAL A 91 3.45 -4.34 -11.52
CA VAL A 91 3.71 -3.84 -12.87
C VAL A 91 4.52 -2.54 -12.88
N SER A 92 4.51 -1.79 -11.79
CA SER A 92 5.24 -0.52 -11.65
C SER A 92 5.53 -0.21 -10.19
N GLY A 93 6.22 0.85 -9.96
CA GLY A 93 6.32 1.58 -8.70
C GLY A 93 6.38 3.06 -9.01
N VAL A 94 6.54 3.88 -7.98
CA VAL A 94 6.66 5.33 -8.12
C VAL A 94 8.12 5.76 -8.17
N VAL A 95 8.38 6.87 -8.86
CA VAL A 95 9.77 7.27 -9.14
C VAL A 95 9.92 8.78 -9.36
N ASP A 96 10.98 9.35 -8.78
CA ASP A 96 11.48 10.71 -9.07
C ASP A 96 12.19 10.78 -10.42
N ALA A 97 12.44 11.98 -10.94
CA ALA A 97 13.03 12.19 -12.25
C ALA A 97 14.46 11.64 -12.37
N ILE A 98 15.27 11.76 -11.31
CA ILE A 98 16.67 11.29 -11.31
C ILE A 98 16.71 9.76 -11.33
N SER A 99 15.92 9.14 -10.48
CA SER A 99 15.84 7.67 -10.40
C SER A 99 15.20 7.09 -11.67
N ALA A 100 14.19 7.75 -12.23
CA ALA A 100 13.57 7.39 -13.50
C ALA A 100 14.60 7.34 -14.64
N THR A 101 15.45 8.36 -14.74
CA THR A 101 16.54 8.41 -15.73
C THR A 101 17.52 7.24 -15.56
N LYS A 102 17.90 6.91 -14.32
CA LYS A 102 18.82 5.80 -14.03
C LYS A 102 18.22 4.42 -14.34
N LEU A 103 16.92 4.28 -14.18
CA LEU A 103 16.20 3.01 -14.41
C LEU A 103 15.68 2.90 -15.85
N GLY A 104 15.77 3.95 -16.65
CA GLY A 104 15.25 3.96 -18.02
C GLY A 104 13.73 3.94 -18.10
N VAL A 105 13.04 4.50 -17.10
CA VAL A 105 11.58 4.59 -17.03
C VAL A 105 11.10 6.05 -17.05
N LYS A 106 9.80 6.28 -17.15
CA LYS A 106 9.21 7.62 -17.06
C LYS A 106 9.00 8.00 -15.60
N PRO A 107 9.23 9.27 -15.20
CA PRO A 107 8.91 9.74 -13.86
C PRO A 107 7.37 9.73 -13.64
N THR A 108 6.95 9.47 -12.40
CA THR A 108 5.54 9.29 -12.04
C THR A 108 4.91 10.51 -11.36
N GLY A 109 5.70 11.58 -11.13
CA GLY A 109 5.23 12.76 -10.41
C GLY A 109 5.27 12.55 -8.89
N ASN A 110 6.25 11.79 -8.42
CA ASN A 110 6.45 11.48 -7.01
C ASN A 110 7.78 12.01 -6.45
N GLY A 111 8.42 12.96 -7.15
CA GLY A 111 9.62 13.63 -6.67
C GLY A 111 9.29 14.70 -5.65
N ARG A 112 9.42 14.41 -4.34
CA ARG A 112 9.01 15.29 -3.24
C ARG A 112 10.20 15.70 -2.36
N ARG A 113 10.18 16.94 -1.89
CA ARG A 113 11.19 17.52 -1.00
C ARG A 113 10.66 17.63 0.42
N GLU A 114 11.49 17.37 1.37
CA GLU A 114 11.22 17.71 2.78
C GLU A 114 11.13 19.22 2.98
N SER A 115 11.97 19.97 2.25
CA SER A 115 11.99 21.44 2.25
C SER A 115 12.65 21.95 0.96
N PHE A 116 12.52 23.26 0.70
CA PHE A 116 13.15 23.90 -0.47
C PHE A 116 14.69 23.78 -0.48
N GLN A 117 15.32 23.54 0.68
CA GLN A 117 16.78 23.34 0.80
C GLN A 117 17.23 21.90 0.53
N ARG A 118 16.31 20.97 0.36
CA ARG A 118 16.60 19.55 0.15
C ARG A 118 16.35 19.15 -1.31
N LYS A 119 17.05 18.13 -1.76
CA LYS A 119 16.76 17.51 -3.06
C LYS A 119 15.45 16.73 -2.98
N ALA A 120 14.83 16.51 -4.13
CA ALA A 120 13.69 15.62 -4.23
C ALA A 120 14.13 14.15 -4.07
N TYR A 121 13.22 13.36 -3.50
CA TYR A 121 13.29 11.92 -3.39
C TYR A 121 11.96 11.34 -3.85
N THR A 122 11.96 10.09 -4.25
CA THR A 122 10.70 9.37 -4.48
C THR A 122 9.92 9.30 -3.16
N ARG A 123 8.65 9.73 -3.20
CA ARG A 123 7.74 9.66 -2.05
C ARG A 123 6.33 9.36 -2.52
N MET A 124 5.65 8.53 -1.73
CA MET A 124 4.22 8.27 -1.89
C MET A 124 3.38 9.54 -1.72
N THR A 125 2.19 9.49 -2.27
CA THR A 125 1.13 10.49 -2.13
C THR A 125 -0.13 9.82 -1.57
N THR A 126 -1.01 9.33 -2.43
CA THR A 126 -2.20 8.58 -2.00
C THR A 126 -2.10 7.15 -2.51
N THR A 127 -1.83 6.23 -1.59
CA THR A 127 -1.67 4.79 -1.86
C THR A 127 -2.95 4.06 -1.50
N TYR A 128 -3.53 3.28 -2.41
CA TYR A 128 -4.82 2.64 -2.17
C TYR A 128 -5.04 1.36 -2.98
N PHE A 129 -5.87 0.48 -2.42
CA PHE A 129 -6.43 -0.65 -3.17
C PHE A 129 -7.72 -0.24 -3.87
N THR A 130 -7.87 -0.63 -5.13
CA THR A 130 -9.11 -0.41 -5.86
C THR A 130 -10.22 -1.32 -5.32
N PRO A 131 -11.40 -0.78 -4.98
CA PRO A 131 -12.52 -1.60 -4.51
C PRO A 131 -13.00 -2.56 -5.60
N LYS A 132 -13.49 -3.72 -5.18
CA LYS A 132 -14.13 -4.71 -6.03
C LYS A 132 -15.60 -4.91 -5.58
N ASN A 133 -16.26 -5.94 -6.07
CA ASN A 133 -17.71 -6.10 -5.93
C ASN A 133 -18.17 -6.75 -4.60
N SER A 134 -17.25 -7.25 -3.78
CA SER A 134 -17.62 -7.91 -2.52
C SER A 134 -18.10 -6.90 -1.48
N THR A 135 -19.19 -7.21 -0.83
CA THR A 135 -19.71 -6.42 0.30
C THR A 135 -19.17 -6.92 1.64
N LEU A 136 -19.16 -6.06 2.65
CA LEU A 136 -18.72 -6.45 4.00
C LEU A 136 -19.50 -7.66 4.57
N PRO A 137 -20.84 -7.76 4.44
CA PRO A 137 -21.57 -8.95 4.87
C PRO A 137 -21.14 -10.24 4.16
N GLU A 138 -20.87 -10.18 2.84
CA GLU A 138 -20.36 -11.33 2.08
C GLU A 138 -18.98 -11.75 2.54
N MET A 139 -18.09 -10.79 2.78
CA MET A 139 -16.76 -11.07 3.31
C MET A 139 -16.83 -11.71 4.69
N ILE A 140 -17.65 -11.20 5.62
CA ILE A 140 -17.85 -11.79 6.94
C ILE A 140 -18.39 -13.23 6.81
N ALA A 141 -19.38 -13.43 5.95
CA ALA A 141 -19.99 -14.75 5.74
C ALA A 141 -19.00 -15.81 5.20
N SER A 142 -17.93 -15.40 4.54
CA SER A 142 -16.91 -16.29 3.97
C SER A 142 -15.90 -16.81 5.00
N ILE A 143 -15.76 -16.15 6.17
CA ILE A 143 -14.74 -16.47 7.17
C ILE A 143 -15.25 -17.50 8.17
N GLN A 144 -14.53 -18.61 8.32
CA GLN A 144 -14.82 -19.63 9.33
C GLN A 144 -14.31 -19.25 10.72
N HIS A 145 -13.10 -18.74 10.82
CA HIS A 145 -12.52 -18.18 12.04
C HIS A 145 -11.51 -17.10 11.68
N GLY A 146 -11.72 -15.89 12.16
CA GLY A 146 -10.86 -14.75 11.88
C GLY A 146 -11.34 -13.49 12.58
N TYR A 147 -10.92 -12.34 12.05
CA TYR A 147 -11.20 -11.04 12.67
C TYR A 147 -11.54 -9.97 11.64
N LEU A 148 -12.45 -9.09 12.02
CA LEU A 148 -12.61 -7.77 11.42
C LEU A 148 -11.73 -6.79 12.20
N ILE A 149 -10.71 -6.25 11.57
CA ILE A 149 -9.68 -5.39 12.17
C ILE A 149 -9.95 -3.94 11.82
N ASP A 150 -9.89 -3.06 12.83
CA ASP A 150 -10.26 -1.65 12.71
C ASP A 150 -9.42 -0.75 13.61
N GLY A 151 -9.37 0.54 13.29
CA GLY A 151 -8.65 1.55 14.05
C GLY A 151 -7.13 1.50 13.86
N GLU A 152 -6.64 2.34 12.96
CA GLU A 152 -5.20 2.49 12.70
C GLU A 152 -4.49 3.13 13.90
N VAL A 153 -3.33 2.59 14.27
CA VAL A 153 -2.41 3.19 15.27
C VAL A 153 -1.08 3.55 14.64
N SER A 154 -0.42 2.60 14.02
CA SER A 154 0.86 2.81 13.33
C SER A 154 1.20 1.65 12.42
N GLY A 155 2.09 1.91 11.47
CA GLY A 155 2.73 0.92 10.62
C GLY A 155 4.24 1.08 10.61
N MET A 156 4.94 0.06 10.19
CA MET A 156 6.35 0.11 9.82
C MET A 156 6.65 -0.95 8.77
N GLU A 157 7.69 -0.68 8.00
CA GLU A 157 8.11 -1.49 6.87
C GLU A 157 9.58 -1.87 6.91
N ASP A 158 9.91 -2.94 6.22
CA ASP A 158 11.28 -3.31 5.83
C ASP A 158 11.30 -3.59 4.33
N PRO A 159 11.52 -2.60 3.46
CA PRO A 159 11.51 -2.77 2.02
C PRO A 159 12.53 -3.80 1.52
N LYS A 160 13.63 -3.96 2.24
CA LYS A 160 14.71 -4.87 1.86
C LYS A 160 14.29 -6.34 1.94
N ASN A 161 13.48 -6.69 2.94
CA ASN A 161 12.99 -8.06 3.15
C ASN A 161 11.48 -8.19 2.93
N TRP A 162 10.80 -7.09 2.62
CA TRP A 162 9.35 -6.98 2.45
C TRP A 162 8.55 -7.37 3.70
N GLY A 163 9.09 -7.07 4.86
CA GLY A 163 8.39 -7.22 6.13
C GLY A 163 7.52 -5.99 6.42
N ILE A 164 6.36 -6.22 6.99
CA ILE A 164 5.49 -5.15 7.48
C ILE A 164 4.98 -5.47 8.88
N GLN A 165 4.67 -4.41 9.63
CA GLN A 165 3.90 -4.49 10.86
C GLN A 165 2.85 -3.37 10.85
N CYS A 166 1.59 -3.73 11.07
CA CYS A 166 0.50 -2.78 11.23
C CYS A 166 -0.13 -3.01 12.61
N ILE A 167 -0.36 -1.95 13.37
CA ILE A 167 -0.99 -1.99 14.68
C ILE A 167 -2.40 -1.43 14.56
N ALA A 168 -3.39 -2.22 14.96
CA ALA A 168 -4.79 -1.86 15.01
C ALA A 168 -5.30 -1.80 16.47
N LEU A 169 -6.34 -1.00 16.71
CA LEU A 169 -6.96 -0.85 18.03
C LEU A 169 -7.92 -1.98 18.36
N ILE A 170 -8.66 -2.45 17.36
CA ILE A 170 -9.82 -3.33 17.57
C ILE A 170 -9.75 -4.52 16.62
N GLY A 171 -9.96 -5.71 17.16
CA GLY A 171 -10.28 -6.93 16.41
C GLY A 171 -11.61 -7.48 16.87
N LYS A 172 -12.60 -7.55 15.97
CA LYS A 172 -13.91 -8.17 16.24
C LYS A 172 -13.89 -9.60 15.72
N GLU A 173 -14.08 -10.56 16.61
CA GLU A 173 -14.03 -11.98 16.26
C GLU A 173 -15.14 -12.38 15.30
N ILE A 174 -14.78 -13.12 14.25
CA ILE A 174 -15.70 -13.77 13.30
C ILE A 174 -15.60 -15.29 13.49
N LYS A 175 -16.73 -15.95 13.70
CA LYS A 175 -16.87 -17.42 13.72
C LYS A 175 -18.05 -17.86 12.88
N ASN A 176 -17.84 -18.87 12.03
CA ASN A 176 -18.86 -19.46 11.17
C ASN A 176 -19.67 -18.39 10.41
N GLY A 177 -18.97 -17.42 9.82
CA GLY A 177 -19.55 -16.36 9.02
C GLY A 177 -20.32 -15.29 9.80
N LYS A 178 -20.12 -15.14 11.11
CA LYS A 178 -20.82 -14.16 11.95
C LYS A 178 -19.89 -13.51 12.97
N LEU A 179 -20.12 -12.22 13.24
CA LEU A 179 -19.50 -11.54 14.37
C LEU A 179 -20.00 -12.14 15.69
N THR A 180 -19.09 -12.47 16.60
CA THR A 180 -19.43 -13.11 17.88
C THR A 180 -19.78 -12.12 18.99
N GLY A 181 -19.54 -10.83 18.78
CA GLY A 181 -19.68 -9.77 19.78
C GLY A 181 -18.49 -9.62 20.73
N LYS A 182 -17.43 -10.38 20.51
CA LYS A 182 -16.15 -10.24 21.22
C LYS A 182 -15.17 -9.36 20.47
#